data_c052e02fd1cc986c981536ddb929fe26
#
_entry.id   c052e02fd1cc986c981536ddb929fe26
#
_cell.length_a   1.000
_cell.length_b   1.000
_cell.length_c   1.000
_cell.angle_alpha   90.00
_cell.angle_beta   90.00
_cell.angle_gamma   90.00
#
_symmetry.space_group_name_H-M   'P 1'
#
loop_
_entity.id
_entity.type
_entity.pdbx_description
1 polymer ?
#
loop_
_entity_poly.entity_id
_entity_poly.type
_entity_poly.pdbx_seq_one_letter_code
_entity_poly.pdbx_strand_id
1 'polypeptide(L)'
;MDFPDMQWKNEDISRLDLVKALMGDFLQDREGDRVGLILFGSQAYLQAPLTFDRRTVRTFLMEAQIGIAGKNTAIGDAIGLAVKRLRQRPAQSRVLVLITDGANNGGQIHPLTAARLAAQEGVRIYTIGIGANPEASGTPGLLGLNPSLDLDEASLKEIADITHGAYFRAHDGAELAPSATPSISWSR
;
A
#
# COMPACT_ATOMS: atom_id res chain seq x y z
N MET A 1 5.59 -10.37 -0.02
CA MET A 1 4.21 -10.57 -0.54
C MET A 1 3.82 -12.04 -0.78
N ASP A 2 4.76 -12.98 -0.93
CA ASP A 2 4.49 -14.41 -1.23
C ASP A 2 4.28 -15.29 0.01
N PHE A 3 4.50 -14.76 1.20
CA PHE A 3 4.36 -15.53 2.42
C PHE A 3 2.88 -15.78 2.76
N PRO A 4 2.46 -17.05 3.02
CA PRO A 4 1.11 -17.39 3.43
C PRO A 4 0.96 -17.25 4.95
N ASP A 5 1.30 -16.07 5.47
CA ASP A 5 1.30 -15.74 6.90
C ASP A 5 0.14 -14.83 7.32
N MET A 6 -0.82 -14.66 6.43
CA MET A 6 -2.01 -13.82 6.66
C MET A 6 -3.26 -14.68 6.77
N GLN A 7 -4.25 -14.24 7.55
CA GLN A 7 -5.54 -14.89 7.66
C GLN A 7 -6.65 -14.05 7.05
N TRP A 8 -7.48 -14.68 6.21
CA TRP A 8 -8.68 -14.10 5.64
C TRP A 8 -9.81 -15.10 5.66
N LYS A 9 -10.92 -14.77 6.35
CA LYS A 9 -12.12 -15.66 6.45
C LYS A 9 -11.79 -17.08 6.92
N ASN A 10 -10.83 -17.22 7.86
CA ASN A 10 -10.31 -18.48 8.42
C ASN A 10 -9.47 -19.32 7.44
N GLU A 11 -8.98 -18.75 6.38
CA GLU A 11 -8.03 -19.38 5.46
C GLU A 11 -6.69 -18.66 5.49
N ASP A 12 -5.58 -19.44 5.45
CA ASP A 12 -4.26 -18.88 5.30
C ASP A 12 -4.04 -18.46 3.85
N ILE A 13 -3.71 -17.19 3.64
CA ILE A 13 -3.52 -16.61 2.31
C ILE A 13 -2.18 -15.89 2.22
N SER A 14 -1.71 -15.65 1.00
CA SER A 14 -0.53 -14.82 0.80
C SER A 14 -0.82 -13.35 1.11
N ARG A 15 0.22 -12.59 1.43
CA ARG A 15 0.12 -11.12 1.64
C ARG A 15 -0.45 -10.41 0.41
N LEU A 16 -0.07 -10.87 -0.80
CA LEU A 16 -0.61 -10.32 -2.04
C LEU A 16 -2.10 -10.61 -2.19
N ASP A 17 -2.54 -11.81 -1.85
CA ASP A 17 -3.96 -12.17 -1.94
C ASP A 17 -4.81 -11.39 -0.94
N LEU A 18 -4.28 -11.13 0.27
CA LEU A 18 -4.92 -10.22 1.22
C LEU A 18 -5.07 -8.81 0.63
N VAL A 19 -4.01 -8.25 0.04
CA VAL A 19 -4.06 -6.93 -0.63
C VAL A 19 -5.11 -6.92 -1.75
N LYS A 20 -5.16 -7.98 -2.58
CA LYS A 20 -6.16 -8.10 -3.65
C LYS A 20 -7.58 -8.13 -3.11
N ALA A 21 -7.82 -8.88 -2.04
CA ALA A 21 -9.14 -8.96 -1.41
C ALA A 21 -9.57 -7.59 -0.87
N LEU A 22 -8.74 -6.97 -0.03
CA LEU A 22 -9.03 -5.68 0.61
C LEU A 22 -9.20 -4.55 -0.39
N MET A 23 -8.29 -4.44 -1.36
CA MET A 23 -8.36 -3.38 -2.37
C MET A 23 -9.44 -3.64 -3.41
N GLY A 24 -9.79 -4.90 -3.66
CA GLY A 24 -10.92 -5.26 -4.49
C GLY A 24 -12.25 -4.75 -3.94
N ASP A 25 -12.46 -4.90 -2.63
CA ASP A 25 -13.65 -4.38 -1.92
C ASP A 25 -13.60 -2.84 -1.84
N PHE A 26 -12.45 -2.27 -1.49
CA PHE A 26 -12.25 -0.82 -1.47
C PHE A 26 -12.62 -0.15 -2.80
N LEU A 27 -12.23 -0.74 -3.94
CA LEU A 27 -12.53 -0.20 -5.26
C LEU A 27 -14.04 -0.20 -5.58
N GLN A 28 -14.83 -1.13 -5.01
CA GLN A 28 -16.27 -1.17 -5.24
C GLN A 28 -16.99 0.04 -4.62
N ASP A 29 -16.52 0.48 -3.45
CA ASP A 29 -17.15 1.57 -2.69
C ASP A 29 -16.77 2.97 -3.22
N ARG A 30 -15.90 3.08 -4.24
CA ARG A 30 -15.39 4.36 -4.79
C ARG A 30 -16.17 4.84 -5.99
N GLU A 31 -17.51 4.86 -5.90
CA GLU A 31 -18.35 5.39 -6.97
C GLU A 31 -18.15 6.90 -7.14
N GLY A 32 -17.85 7.30 -8.40
CA GLY A 32 -17.57 8.70 -8.72
C GLY A 32 -16.10 9.11 -8.56
N ASP A 33 -15.24 8.28 -7.99
CA ASP A 33 -13.81 8.55 -7.85
C ASP A 33 -13.00 8.10 -9.07
N ARG A 34 -11.92 8.81 -9.36
CA ARG A 34 -10.89 8.34 -10.30
C ARG A 34 -9.82 7.59 -9.52
N VAL A 35 -9.63 6.34 -9.88
CA VAL A 35 -8.60 5.48 -9.27
C VAL A 35 -7.55 5.12 -10.31
N GLY A 36 -6.30 5.06 -9.90
CA GLY A 36 -5.17 4.53 -10.67
C GLY A 36 -4.44 3.47 -9.88
N LEU A 37 -3.60 2.68 -10.56
CA LEU A 37 -2.81 1.62 -9.96
C LEU A 37 -1.35 1.77 -10.34
N ILE A 38 -0.47 1.80 -9.34
CA ILE A 38 0.98 1.72 -9.50
C ILE A 38 1.44 0.43 -8.82
N LEU A 39 2.16 -0.40 -9.57
CA LEU A 39 2.90 -1.53 -9.02
C LEU A 39 4.35 -1.12 -8.85
N PHE A 40 4.99 -1.54 -7.76
CA PHE A 40 6.39 -1.24 -7.51
C PHE A 40 7.15 -2.43 -6.89
N GLY A 41 8.42 -2.45 -7.17
CA GLY A 41 9.41 -3.40 -6.70
C GLY A 41 10.76 -2.72 -6.88
N SER A 42 11.66 -3.27 -7.68
CA SER A 42 12.93 -2.59 -8.04
C SER A 42 12.70 -1.29 -8.82
N GLN A 43 11.54 -1.16 -9.47
CA GLN A 43 11.07 0.06 -10.16
C GLN A 43 9.57 0.24 -9.91
N ALA A 44 9.08 1.46 -10.16
CA ALA A 44 7.65 1.77 -10.08
C ALA A 44 7.04 1.84 -11.48
N TYR A 45 5.90 1.19 -11.67
CA TYR A 45 5.18 1.10 -12.95
C TYR A 45 3.75 1.59 -12.81
N LEU A 46 3.32 2.45 -13.74
CA LEU A 46 1.92 2.84 -13.87
C LEU A 46 1.15 1.71 -14.57
N GLN A 47 0.46 0.90 -13.79
CA GLN A 47 -0.35 -0.22 -14.30
C GLN A 47 -1.70 0.27 -14.84
N ALA A 48 -2.34 1.21 -14.14
CA ALA A 48 -3.54 1.88 -14.63
C ALA A 48 -3.46 3.39 -14.38
N PRO A 49 -3.73 4.25 -15.38
CA PRO A 49 -3.86 5.68 -15.17
C PRO A 49 -5.13 5.99 -14.37
N LEU A 50 -5.24 7.22 -13.82
CA LEU A 50 -6.43 7.68 -13.11
C LEU A 50 -7.66 7.63 -14.02
N THR A 51 -8.59 6.74 -13.74
CA THR A 51 -9.81 6.48 -14.51
C THR A 51 -11.02 6.30 -13.61
N PHE A 52 -12.22 6.54 -14.13
CA PHE A 52 -13.49 6.16 -13.51
C PHE A 52 -13.82 4.68 -13.69
N ASP A 53 -13.13 3.98 -14.60
CA ASP A 53 -13.32 2.56 -14.85
C ASP A 53 -12.62 1.71 -13.77
N ARG A 54 -13.28 1.61 -12.63
CA ARG A 54 -12.83 0.83 -11.48
C ARG A 54 -12.76 -0.66 -11.78
N ARG A 55 -13.57 -1.17 -12.73
CA ARG A 55 -13.56 -2.58 -13.11
C ARG A 55 -12.24 -2.95 -13.76
N THR A 56 -11.78 -2.14 -14.70
CA THR A 56 -10.46 -2.32 -15.34
C THR A 56 -9.33 -2.21 -14.32
N VAL A 57 -9.36 -1.24 -13.38
CA VAL A 57 -8.35 -1.14 -12.33
C VAL A 57 -8.36 -2.39 -11.44
N ARG A 58 -9.54 -2.89 -11.07
CA ARG A 58 -9.69 -4.14 -10.30
C ARG A 58 -9.13 -5.34 -11.05
N THR A 59 -9.41 -5.46 -12.35
CA THR A 59 -8.85 -6.54 -13.19
C THR A 59 -7.32 -6.51 -13.15
N PHE A 60 -6.69 -5.36 -13.38
CA PHE A 60 -5.24 -5.23 -13.31
C PHE A 60 -4.66 -5.55 -11.92
N LEU A 61 -5.38 -5.20 -10.85
CA LEU A 61 -4.99 -5.57 -9.49
C LEU A 61 -5.03 -7.09 -9.30
N MET A 62 -6.10 -7.77 -9.76
CA MET A 62 -6.22 -9.23 -9.66
C MET A 62 -5.17 -9.98 -10.49
N GLU A 63 -4.75 -9.42 -11.61
CA GLU A 63 -3.70 -9.96 -12.48
C GLU A 63 -2.28 -9.68 -11.98
N ALA A 64 -2.12 -8.80 -10.97
CA ALA A 64 -0.81 -8.50 -10.41
C ALA A 64 -0.14 -9.78 -9.85
N GLN A 65 1.15 -9.95 -10.17
CA GLN A 65 1.95 -11.11 -9.75
C GLN A 65 3.24 -10.64 -9.08
N ILE A 66 3.72 -11.45 -8.14
CA ILE A 66 4.98 -11.21 -7.45
C ILE A 66 6.13 -11.29 -8.47
N GLY A 67 7.10 -10.39 -8.31
CA GLY A 67 8.30 -10.37 -9.13
C GLY A 67 8.20 -9.58 -10.45
N ILE A 68 7.01 -9.19 -10.92
CA ILE A 68 6.85 -8.37 -12.14
C ILE A 68 7.61 -7.05 -12.01
N ALA A 69 7.58 -6.42 -10.85
CA ALA A 69 8.26 -5.14 -10.59
C ALA A 69 9.71 -5.32 -10.07
N GLY A 70 10.22 -6.55 -10.00
CA GLY A 70 11.55 -6.88 -9.46
C GLY A 70 11.51 -7.30 -7.99
N LYS A 71 12.70 -7.54 -7.41
CA LYS A 71 12.86 -8.14 -6.08
C LYS A 71 13.07 -7.13 -4.94
N ASN A 72 13.36 -5.88 -5.27
CA ASN A 72 13.57 -4.80 -4.31
C ASN A 72 12.26 -4.04 -4.04
N THR A 73 12.32 -3.06 -3.13
CA THR A 73 11.18 -2.26 -2.70
C THR A 73 11.55 -0.77 -2.85
N ALA A 74 11.16 -0.15 -3.97
CA ALA A 74 11.45 1.25 -4.31
C ALA A 74 10.27 2.17 -3.91
N ILE A 75 10.07 2.37 -2.61
CA ILE A 75 8.96 3.17 -2.07
C ILE A 75 9.02 4.62 -2.55
N GLY A 76 10.22 5.23 -2.50
CA GLY A 76 10.39 6.63 -2.91
C GLY A 76 10.04 6.89 -4.36
N ASP A 77 10.43 5.98 -5.26
CA ASP A 77 10.10 6.07 -6.68
C ASP A 77 8.60 5.90 -6.93
N ALA A 78 7.95 4.99 -6.19
CA ALA A 78 6.49 4.80 -6.26
C ALA A 78 5.73 6.07 -5.84
N ILE A 79 6.13 6.70 -4.72
CA ILE A 79 5.57 7.98 -4.27
C ILE A 79 5.81 9.07 -5.33
N GLY A 80 7.04 9.20 -5.84
CA GLY A 80 7.40 10.18 -6.88
C GLY A 80 6.56 10.03 -8.14
N LEU A 81 6.34 8.79 -8.60
CA LEU A 81 5.47 8.51 -9.75
C LEU A 81 4.01 8.88 -9.46
N ALA A 82 3.49 8.57 -8.27
CA ALA A 82 2.14 8.93 -7.85
C ALA A 82 1.95 10.45 -7.79
N VAL A 83 2.86 11.18 -7.18
CA VAL A 83 2.86 12.66 -7.13
C VAL A 83 2.80 13.26 -8.53
N LYS A 84 3.64 12.76 -9.45
CA LYS A 84 3.65 13.21 -10.86
C LYS A 84 2.26 13.05 -11.51
N ARG A 85 1.49 12.03 -11.16
CA ARG A 85 0.15 11.77 -11.70
C ARG A 85 -0.95 12.58 -10.99
N LEU A 86 -0.81 12.74 -9.67
CA LEU A 86 -1.81 13.41 -8.85
C LEU A 86 -1.73 14.95 -8.91
N ARG A 87 -0.55 15.55 -9.10
CA ARG A 87 -0.39 17.01 -9.12
C ARG A 87 -1.26 17.75 -10.15
N GLN A 88 -1.73 17.05 -11.19
CA GLN A 88 -2.64 17.61 -12.20
C GLN A 88 -4.12 17.56 -11.77
N ARG A 89 -4.43 17.11 -10.57
CA ARG A 89 -5.77 17.01 -10.01
C ARG A 89 -5.99 18.10 -8.97
N PRO A 90 -7.25 18.44 -8.63
CA PRO A 90 -7.54 19.35 -7.53
C PRO A 90 -6.88 18.85 -6.23
N ALA A 91 -6.33 19.75 -5.42
CA ALA A 91 -5.56 19.38 -4.23
C ALA A 91 -6.35 18.51 -3.24
N GLN A 92 -7.63 18.78 -3.04
CA GLN A 92 -8.51 18.02 -2.16
C GLN A 92 -8.73 16.56 -2.61
N SER A 93 -8.42 16.23 -3.88
CA SER A 93 -8.60 14.89 -4.47
C SER A 93 -7.27 14.13 -4.61
N ARG A 94 -6.17 14.66 -4.07
CA ARG A 94 -4.84 14.05 -4.20
C ARG A 94 -4.56 13.12 -3.04
N VAL A 95 -4.96 11.88 -3.20
CA VAL A 95 -4.75 10.84 -2.19
C VAL A 95 -3.95 9.68 -2.78
N LEU A 96 -2.98 9.20 -2.03
CA LEU A 96 -2.20 8.00 -2.31
C LEU A 96 -2.39 7.00 -1.16
N VAL A 97 -2.73 5.75 -1.49
CA VAL A 97 -2.65 4.62 -0.57
C VAL A 97 -1.41 3.80 -0.94
N LEU A 98 -0.44 3.77 -0.05
CA LEU A 98 0.81 3.04 -0.20
C LEU A 98 0.74 1.75 0.62
N ILE A 99 0.89 0.60 -0.03
CA ILE A 99 0.81 -0.72 0.60
C ILE A 99 2.12 -1.45 0.38
N THR A 100 2.76 -1.90 1.45
CA THR A 100 4.03 -2.64 1.38
C THR A 100 4.14 -3.66 2.50
N ASP A 101 4.92 -4.73 2.29
CA ASP A 101 5.29 -5.73 3.29
C ASP A 101 6.78 -5.68 3.66
N GLY A 102 7.54 -4.73 3.15
CA GLY A 102 8.97 -4.61 3.39
C GLY A 102 9.46 -3.16 3.50
N ALA A 103 10.70 -3.03 3.99
CA ALA A 103 11.42 -1.77 4.03
C ALA A 103 11.88 -1.33 2.64
N ASN A 104 12.12 -0.03 2.50
CA ASN A 104 12.73 0.49 1.27
C ASN A 104 14.18 0.00 1.14
N ASN A 105 14.46 -0.76 0.09
CA ASN A 105 15.80 -1.28 -0.20
C ASN A 105 16.22 -1.07 -1.67
N GLY A 106 15.53 -0.19 -2.40
CA GLY A 106 15.80 0.12 -3.79
C GLY A 106 15.27 1.50 -4.21
N GLY A 107 15.40 1.80 -5.49
CA GLY A 107 14.94 3.07 -6.07
C GLY A 107 16.00 4.16 -6.07
N GLN A 108 15.67 5.27 -6.74
CA GLN A 108 16.53 6.45 -6.89
C GLN A 108 16.19 7.55 -5.86
N ILE A 109 14.95 7.57 -5.39
CA ILE A 109 14.42 8.60 -4.50
C ILE A 109 14.28 8.04 -3.09
N HIS A 110 14.85 8.75 -2.10
CA HIS A 110 14.65 8.37 -0.70
C HIS A 110 13.17 8.58 -0.31
N PRO A 111 12.52 7.64 0.41
CA PRO A 111 11.09 7.69 0.75
C PRO A 111 10.65 8.99 1.42
N LEU A 112 11.39 9.47 2.41
CA LEU A 112 11.05 10.70 3.13
C LEU A 112 11.22 11.95 2.26
N THR A 113 12.16 11.95 1.30
CA THR A 113 12.29 13.05 0.32
C THR A 113 11.07 13.06 -0.61
N ALA A 114 10.63 11.90 -1.06
CA ALA A 114 9.41 11.77 -1.87
C ALA A 114 8.15 12.19 -1.08
N ALA A 115 8.08 11.85 0.22
CA ALA A 115 6.99 12.27 1.10
C ALA A 115 6.93 13.79 1.29
N ARG A 116 8.07 14.45 1.49
CA ARG A 116 8.13 15.93 1.56
C ARG A 116 7.68 16.59 0.26
N LEU A 117 8.07 16.04 -0.89
CA LEU A 117 7.59 16.50 -2.19
C LEU A 117 6.07 16.29 -2.31
N ALA A 118 5.56 15.14 -1.87
CA ALA A 118 4.12 14.85 -1.86
C ALA A 118 3.35 15.88 -1.03
N ALA A 119 3.84 16.22 0.17
CA ALA A 119 3.25 17.23 1.04
C ALA A 119 3.25 18.62 0.38
N GLN A 120 4.34 19.03 -0.26
CA GLN A 120 4.43 20.30 -1.01
C GLN A 120 3.40 20.37 -2.15
N GLU A 121 3.16 19.25 -2.81
CA GLU A 121 2.16 19.12 -3.88
C GLU A 121 0.73 18.87 -3.35
N GLY A 122 0.52 18.91 -2.04
CA GLY A 122 -0.78 18.67 -1.41
C GLY A 122 -1.31 17.26 -1.60
N VAL A 123 -0.43 16.27 -1.76
CA VAL A 123 -0.79 14.84 -1.81
C VAL A 123 -0.77 14.27 -0.41
N ARG A 124 -1.91 13.71 0.02
CA ARG A 124 -2.03 13.00 1.29
C ARG A 124 -1.71 11.52 1.08
N ILE A 125 -0.83 10.96 1.91
CA ILE A 125 -0.43 9.55 1.81
C ILE A 125 -0.94 8.77 3.02
N TYR A 126 -1.73 7.74 2.77
CA TYR A 126 -2.05 6.71 3.74
C TYR A 126 -1.13 5.52 3.51
N THR A 127 -0.47 5.04 4.56
CA THR A 127 0.46 3.93 4.46
C THR A 127 -0.11 2.70 5.16
N ILE A 128 -0.02 1.54 4.51
CA ILE A 128 -0.49 0.27 5.03
C ILE A 128 0.68 -0.71 5.02
N GLY A 129 1.12 -1.12 6.20
CA GLY A 129 2.12 -2.17 6.37
C GLY A 129 1.45 -3.54 6.49
N ILE A 130 1.84 -4.49 5.64
CA ILE A 130 1.31 -5.86 5.64
C ILE A 130 2.31 -6.80 6.30
N GLY A 131 1.87 -7.64 7.22
CA GLY A 131 2.70 -8.68 7.83
C GLY A 131 2.12 -9.21 9.14
N ALA A 132 2.39 -10.47 9.45
CA ALA A 132 1.93 -11.13 10.67
C ALA A 132 2.39 -10.41 11.93
N ASN A 133 1.62 -10.54 13.01
CA ASN A 133 1.98 -9.99 14.30
C ASN A 133 3.18 -10.77 14.86
N PRO A 134 4.32 -10.12 15.17
CA PRO A 134 5.48 -10.78 15.75
C PRO A 134 5.18 -11.49 17.08
N GLU A 135 4.20 -10.99 17.84
CA GLU A 135 3.82 -11.54 19.15
C GLU A 135 2.87 -12.74 19.07
N ALA A 136 2.10 -12.86 17.98
CA ALA A 136 1.15 -13.97 17.78
C ALA A 136 1.84 -15.27 17.32
N SER A 137 3.03 -15.17 16.76
CA SER A 137 3.84 -16.31 16.35
C SER A 137 4.59 -16.88 17.58
N GLY A 138 3.88 -17.60 18.45
CA GLY A 138 4.41 -18.24 19.68
C GLY A 138 5.44 -19.35 19.42
N THR A 139 6.00 -19.45 18.25
CA THR A 139 7.19 -20.24 17.93
C THR A 139 8.33 -19.28 17.61
N PRO A 140 9.42 -19.25 18.39
CA PRO A 140 10.68 -18.70 17.91
C PRO A 140 10.98 -19.44 16.61
N GLY A 141 10.92 -18.72 15.48
CA GLY A 141 11.18 -19.34 14.18
C GLY A 141 12.48 -20.12 14.25
N LEU A 142 12.44 -21.40 13.91
CA LEU A 142 13.54 -22.38 14.05
C LEU A 142 14.84 -21.98 13.31
N LEU A 143 14.85 -20.80 12.63
CA LEU A 143 16.02 -20.24 11.93
C LEU A 143 16.06 -18.70 11.96
N GLY A 144 15.33 -18.00 12.83
CA GLY A 144 15.46 -16.54 12.98
C GLY A 144 14.98 -15.69 11.79
N LEU A 145 14.30 -16.28 10.83
CA LEU A 145 13.76 -15.61 9.66
C LEU A 145 12.27 -15.30 9.88
N ASN A 146 11.98 -14.22 10.60
CA ASN A 146 10.63 -13.67 10.64
C ASN A 146 10.49 -12.62 9.51
N PRO A 147 9.78 -12.92 8.40
CA PRO A 147 9.66 -12.00 7.29
C PRO A 147 8.88 -10.72 7.64
N SER A 148 8.24 -10.69 8.80
CA SER A 148 7.55 -9.48 9.31
C SER A 148 8.50 -8.48 9.99
N LEU A 149 9.75 -8.86 10.26
CA LEU A 149 10.79 -7.96 10.79
C LEU A 149 11.34 -7.01 9.71
N ASP A 150 11.13 -7.31 8.42
CA ASP A 150 11.62 -6.49 7.32
C ASP A 150 10.76 -5.23 7.08
N LEU A 151 9.61 -5.09 7.74
CA LEU A 151 8.76 -3.93 7.59
C LEU A 151 9.26 -2.75 8.43
N ASP A 152 9.64 -1.66 7.76
CA ASP A 152 10.03 -0.40 8.40
C ASP A 152 8.79 0.46 8.74
N GLU A 153 8.13 0.11 9.84
CA GLU A 153 6.95 0.84 10.31
C GLU A 153 7.27 2.30 10.68
N ALA A 154 8.48 2.57 11.15
CA ALA A 154 8.88 3.92 11.53
C ALA A 154 8.87 4.84 10.31
N SER A 155 9.47 4.41 9.21
CA SER A 155 9.44 5.16 7.94
C SER A 155 8.03 5.31 7.39
N LEU A 156 7.17 4.28 7.48
CA LEU A 156 5.78 4.34 7.00
C LEU A 156 4.94 5.33 7.81
N LYS A 157 5.11 5.37 9.14
CA LYS A 157 4.47 6.35 10.02
C LYS A 157 4.94 7.76 9.69
N GLU A 158 6.25 7.97 9.53
CA GLU A 158 6.82 9.28 9.19
C GLU A 158 6.33 9.78 7.82
N ILE A 159 6.22 8.92 6.80
CA ILE A 159 5.65 9.28 5.50
C ILE A 159 4.20 9.76 5.65
N ALA A 160 3.39 9.03 6.41
CA ALA A 160 2.00 9.40 6.66
C ALA A 160 1.90 10.74 7.42
N ASP A 161 2.69 10.93 8.46
CA ASP A 161 2.69 12.15 9.28
C ASP A 161 3.11 13.38 8.46
N ILE A 162 4.18 13.30 7.67
CA ILE A 162 4.65 14.39 6.79
C ILE A 162 3.56 14.85 5.82
N THR A 163 2.70 13.92 5.36
CA THR A 163 1.69 14.19 4.33
C THR A 163 0.28 14.34 4.90
N HIS A 164 0.13 14.45 6.23
CA HIS A 164 -1.15 14.54 6.93
C HIS A 164 -2.12 13.37 6.62
N GLY A 165 -1.56 12.18 6.39
CA GLY A 165 -2.28 10.94 6.24
C GLY A 165 -2.34 10.15 7.55
N ALA A 166 -2.40 8.82 7.44
CA ALA A 166 -2.37 7.91 8.59
C ALA A 166 -1.68 6.59 8.21
N TYR A 167 -1.05 5.96 9.19
CA TYR A 167 -0.48 4.63 9.08
C TYR A 167 -1.45 3.59 9.62
N PHE A 168 -1.54 2.47 8.93
CA PHE A 168 -2.28 1.29 9.34
C PHE A 168 -1.39 0.05 9.26
N ARG A 169 -1.56 -0.87 10.22
CA ARG A 169 -0.96 -2.19 10.16
C ARG A 169 -2.03 -3.22 9.85
N ALA A 170 -1.82 -4.06 8.85
CA ALA A 170 -2.68 -5.19 8.58
C ALA A 170 -2.01 -6.47 9.08
N HIS A 171 -2.55 -7.05 10.16
CA HIS A 171 -2.16 -8.35 10.68
C HIS A 171 -3.09 -9.45 10.17
N ASP A 172 -4.36 -9.11 9.99
CA ASP A 172 -5.39 -9.95 9.42
C ASP A 172 -6.40 -9.10 8.62
N GLY A 173 -7.29 -9.76 7.90
CA GLY A 173 -8.29 -9.07 7.10
C GLY A 173 -9.36 -8.33 7.89
N ALA A 174 -9.49 -8.56 9.21
CA ALA A 174 -10.52 -7.95 10.03
C ALA A 174 -10.18 -6.48 10.39
N GLU A 175 -8.90 -6.15 10.54
CA GLU A 175 -8.45 -4.80 10.91
C GLU A 175 -8.64 -3.76 9.79
N LEU A 176 -8.68 -4.18 8.53
CA LEU A 176 -8.88 -3.30 7.38
C LEU A 176 -10.28 -3.39 6.77
N ALA A 177 -11.18 -4.15 7.39
CA ALA A 177 -12.58 -4.17 6.96
C ALA A 177 -13.19 -2.75 7.05
N PRO A 178 -14.07 -2.35 6.13
CA PRO A 178 -14.69 -1.00 6.12
C PRO A 178 -15.37 -0.62 7.43
N SER A 179 -15.76 -1.61 8.25
CA SER A 179 -16.37 -1.42 9.56
C SER A 179 -15.36 -1.20 10.70
N ALA A 180 -14.07 -1.55 10.50
CA ALA A 180 -13.01 -1.43 11.51
C ALA A 180 -12.05 -0.25 11.21
N THR A 181 -11.99 0.24 9.98
CA THR A 181 -11.31 1.50 9.68
C THR A 181 -12.09 2.63 10.33
N PRO A 182 -11.48 3.40 11.26
CA PRO A 182 -12.05 4.67 11.65
C PRO A 182 -12.34 5.40 10.33
N SER A 183 -13.56 5.85 10.13
CA SER A 183 -14.04 6.43 8.88
C SER A 183 -12.95 7.35 8.32
N ILE A 184 -12.14 6.82 7.40
CA ILE A 184 -11.24 7.64 6.64
C ILE A 184 -12.20 8.52 5.85
N SER A 185 -12.50 9.68 6.42
CA SER A 185 -13.33 10.70 5.80
C SER A 185 -12.58 11.18 4.59
N TRP A 186 -12.76 10.46 3.51
CA TRP A 186 -12.37 10.89 2.19
C TRP A 186 -13.31 12.06 1.85
N SER A 187 -12.93 13.27 2.25
CA SER A 187 -13.69 14.45 1.87
C SER A 187 -13.79 14.48 0.34
N ARG A 188 -15.04 14.45 -0.12
CA ARG A 188 -15.41 14.60 -1.52
C ARG A 188 -14.95 15.95 -2.05
#